data_25d54833266532b62380343e0b8cad28
#
_entry.id   25d54833266532b62380343e0b8cad28
#
_cell.length_a   1.000
_cell.length_b   1.000
_cell.length_c   1.000
_cell.angle_alpha   90.00
_cell.angle_beta   90.00
_cell.angle_gamma   90.00
#
_symmetry.space_group_name_H-M   'P 1'
#
loop_
_entity.id
_entity.type
_entity.pdbx_description
1 polymer ?
#
loop_
_entity_poly.entity_id
_entity_poly.type
_entity_poly.pdbx_seq_one_letter_code
_entity_poly.pdbx_strand_id
1 'polypeptide(L)'
;MKKVIFIFLILISCLCLAVVSCADKEESSTSSSSTDGSATGYMKIGNMLIVWGNGTTDGNDVAKTVIFPVSFSETPSVTANTVHTPTDYNSNTGDNIRINAVTTSTTSIYIGNARNFHYIAVGKWQ
;
A
#
# COMPACT_ATOMS: atom_id res chain seq x y z
N MET A 1 -36.42 -49.90 -0.12
CA MET A 1 -36.20 -48.69 -0.95
C MET A 1 -36.14 -47.39 -0.17
N LYS A 2 -36.86 -47.18 0.92
CA LYS A 2 -36.82 -45.91 1.68
C LYS A 2 -35.49 -45.60 2.41
N LYS A 3 -34.74 -46.63 2.83
CA LYS A 3 -33.44 -46.45 3.53
C LYS A 3 -32.29 -46.03 2.61
N VAL A 4 -32.31 -46.40 1.35
CA VAL A 4 -31.25 -46.06 0.38
C VAL A 4 -31.36 -44.58 -0.05
N ILE A 5 -32.57 -44.08 -0.16
CA ILE A 5 -32.83 -42.66 -0.51
C ILE A 5 -32.34 -41.72 0.62
N PHE A 6 -32.48 -42.13 1.88
CA PHE A 6 -32.05 -41.33 3.03
C PHE A 6 -30.51 -41.20 3.11
N ILE A 7 -29.78 -42.27 2.78
CA ILE A 7 -28.31 -42.28 2.75
C ILE A 7 -27.79 -41.38 1.59
N PHE A 8 -28.48 -41.40 0.44
CA PHE A 8 -28.11 -40.57 -0.70
C PHE A 8 -28.33 -39.05 -0.43
N LEU A 9 -29.40 -38.70 0.30
CA LEU A 9 -29.68 -37.32 0.71
C LEU A 9 -28.64 -36.80 1.72
N ILE A 10 -28.14 -37.63 2.63
CA ILE A 10 -27.09 -37.24 3.60
C ILE A 10 -25.74 -37.06 2.89
N LEU A 11 -25.44 -37.91 1.90
CA LEU A 11 -24.20 -37.79 1.11
C LEU A 11 -24.17 -36.52 0.23
N ILE A 12 -25.29 -36.12 -0.36
CA ILE A 12 -25.41 -34.90 -1.15
C ILE A 12 -25.32 -33.64 -0.26
N SER A 13 -25.88 -33.69 0.95
CA SER A 13 -25.79 -32.61 1.92
C SER A 13 -24.35 -32.41 2.43
N CYS A 14 -23.57 -33.50 2.56
CA CYS A 14 -22.18 -33.40 3.00
C CYS A 14 -21.24 -32.90 1.89
N LEU A 15 -21.59 -33.12 0.61
CA LEU A 15 -20.78 -32.69 -0.53
C LEU A 15 -20.95 -31.20 -0.82
N CYS A 16 -22.07 -30.58 -0.41
CA CYS A 16 -22.28 -29.12 -0.59
C CYS A 16 -21.58 -28.26 0.48
N LEU A 17 -21.06 -28.85 1.56
CA LEU A 17 -20.34 -28.12 2.61
C LEU A 17 -18.83 -28.00 2.37
N ALA A 18 -18.29 -28.65 1.33
CA ALA A 18 -16.85 -28.66 1.04
C ALA A 18 -16.40 -27.63 -0.02
N VAL A 19 -17.29 -26.78 -0.54
CA VAL A 19 -16.98 -25.82 -1.63
C VAL A 19 -17.02 -24.36 -1.17
N VAL A 20 -17.15 -24.10 0.13
CA VAL A 20 -17.09 -22.75 0.68
C VAL A 20 -15.92 -22.64 1.63
N SER A 21 -14.71 -22.73 1.11
CA SER A 21 -13.52 -22.28 1.84
C SER A 21 -12.34 -22.12 0.88
N CYS A 22 -12.41 -21.16 0.01
CA CYS A 22 -11.26 -20.45 -0.58
C CYS A 22 -11.77 -19.16 -1.18
N ALA A 23 -12.36 -18.29 -0.36
CA ALA A 23 -12.35 -16.88 -0.63
C ALA A 23 -11.25 -16.33 0.28
N ASP A 24 -10.04 -16.24 -0.24
CA ASP A 24 -9.01 -15.39 0.33
C ASP A 24 -9.61 -13.99 0.36
N LYS A 25 -9.98 -13.57 1.57
CA LYS A 25 -10.50 -12.25 1.83
C LYS A 25 -9.33 -11.30 1.64
N GLU A 26 -9.25 -10.68 0.47
CA GLU A 26 -8.38 -9.53 0.26
C GLU A 26 -8.85 -8.44 1.24
N GLU A 27 -8.16 -8.29 2.36
CA GLU A 27 -8.38 -7.15 3.25
C GLU A 27 -7.82 -5.89 2.57
N SER A 28 -8.69 -5.24 1.81
CA SER A 28 -8.49 -3.85 1.40
C SER A 28 -8.89 -2.96 2.57
N SER A 29 -7.94 -2.53 3.38
CA SER A 29 -8.20 -1.53 4.40
C SER A 29 -7.66 -0.17 3.96
N THR A 30 -8.58 0.78 3.83
CA THR A 30 -8.31 2.15 3.42
C THR A 30 -8.18 3.05 4.65
N SER A 31 -7.06 3.71 4.73
CA SER A 31 -6.71 5.03 5.26
C SER A 31 -6.96 5.38 6.72
N SER A 32 -5.92 5.87 7.32
CA SER A 32 -6.01 6.99 8.26
C SER A 32 -5.52 8.27 7.57
N SER A 33 -6.35 9.30 7.55
CA SER A 33 -5.98 10.64 7.13
C SER A 33 -5.06 11.23 8.19
N SER A 34 -3.83 11.56 7.85
CA SER A 34 -2.98 12.37 8.70
C SER A 34 -3.37 13.84 8.60
N THR A 35 -3.26 14.58 9.70
CA THR A 35 -3.62 15.99 9.84
C THR A 35 -2.78 16.97 9.01
N ASP A 36 -1.83 16.48 8.24
CA ASP A 36 -0.95 17.27 7.36
C ASP A 36 -1.33 17.24 5.86
N GLY A 37 -2.52 16.72 5.52
CA GLY A 37 -2.98 16.59 4.13
C GLY A 37 -2.38 15.40 3.38
N SER A 38 -1.63 14.54 4.04
CA SER A 38 -1.04 13.33 3.48
C SER A 38 -2.07 12.19 3.52
N ALA A 39 -2.51 11.70 2.37
CA ALA A 39 -3.33 10.50 2.26
C ALA A 39 -2.43 9.28 2.08
N THR A 40 -2.61 8.27 2.93
CA THR A 40 -1.90 7.00 2.84
C THR A 40 -2.88 5.84 2.78
N GLY A 41 -2.54 4.81 2.01
CA GLY A 41 -3.31 3.58 1.93
C GLY A 41 -2.39 2.36 1.87
N TYR A 42 -2.95 1.18 2.07
CA TYR A 42 -2.23 -0.07 1.87
C TYR A 42 -3.15 -1.19 1.39
N MET A 43 -2.54 -2.22 0.81
CA MET A 43 -3.20 -3.45 0.37
C MET A 43 -2.29 -4.63 0.66
N LYS A 44 -2.87 -5.74 1.11
CA LYS A 44 -2.20 -7.02 1.33
C LYS A 44 -2.69 -8.03 0.30
N ILE A 45 -1.76 -8.67 -0.41
CA ILE A 45 -2.05 -9.71 -1.39
C ILE A 45 -1.12 -10.90 -1.10
N GLY A 46 -1.65 -11.96 -0.51
CA GLY A 46 -0.82 -13.07 -0.02
C GLY A 46 0.24 -12.55 0.96
N ASN A 47 1.52 -12.77 0.68
CA ASN A 47 2.63 -12.28 1.50
C ASN A 47 3.12 -10.88 1.09
N MET A 48 2.50 -10.27 0.09
CA MET A 48 2.90 -8.96 -0.41
C MET A 48 2.11 -7.86 0.28
N LEU A 49 2.80 -6.80 0.67
CA LEU A 49 2.25 -5.54 1.15
C LEU A 49 2.59 -4.45 0.14
N ILE A 50 1.58 -3.71 -0.28
CA ILE A 50 1.71 -2.50 -1.08
C ILE A 50 1.21 -1.34 -0.22
N VAL A 51 2.05 -0.32 -0.07
CA VAL A 51 1.71 0.94 0.62
C VAL A 51 1.87 2.06 -0.37
N TRP A 52 0.93 2.99 -0.40
CA TRP A 52 0.99 4.18 -1.25
C TRP A 52 0.54 5.41 -0.47
N GLY A 53 0.94 6.55 -0.97
CA GLY A 53 0.51 7.82 -0.40
C GLY A 53 1.05 9.02 -1.13
N ASN A 54 0.70 10.17 -0.58
CA ASN A 54 1.21 11.46 -1.01
C ASN A 54 1.74 12.24 0.21
N GLY A 55 2.49 13.26 -0.06
CA GLY A 55 2.97 14.20 0.95
C GLY A 55 3.42 15.49 0.30
N THR A 56 3.76 16.45 1.13
CA THR A 56 4.27 17.77 0.71
C THR A 56 5.56 18.07 1.46
N THR A 57 6.52 18.66 0.80
CA THR A 57 7.69 19.27 1.43
C THR A 57 7.51 20.77 1.41
N ASP A 58 7.70 21.42 2.57
CA ASP A 58 7.44 22.85 2.77
C ASP A 58 8.69 23.73 2.51
N GLY A 59 9.77 23.14 2.03
CA GLY A 59 11.03 23.85 1.78
C GLY A 59 11.82 23.25 0.64
N ASN A 60 12.83 24.00 0.20
CA ASN A 60 13.82 23.51 -0.75
C ASN A 60 14.85 22.64 -0.02
N ASP A 61 15.32 21.61 -0.69
CA ASP A 61 16.36 20.72 -0.17
C ASP A 61 16.02 20.05 1.17
N VAL A 62 14.76 19.67 1.35
CA VAL A 62 14.26 19.09 2.59
C VAL A 62 13.95 17.60 2.39
N ALA A 63 14.30 16.80 3.39
CA ALA A 63 13.87 15.41 3.49
C ALA A 63 12.60 15.30 4.34
N LYS A 64 11.57 14.67 3.81
CA LYS A 64 10.34 14.33 4.53
C LYS A 64 10.38 12.86 4.93
N THR A 65 10.17 12.59 6.22
CA THR A 65 9.97 11.22 6.69
C THR A 65 8.52 10.82 6.52
N VAL A 66 8.29 9.74 5.81
CA VAL A 66 6.99 9.08 5.65
C VAL A 66 6.95 7.86 6.55
N ILE A 67 5.91 7.75 7.36
CA ILE A 67 5.64 6.59 8.21
C ILE A 67 4.62 5.70 7.49
N PHE A 68 4.95 4.42 7.33
CA PHE A 68 4.03 3.46 6.73
C PHE A 68 2.90 3.09 7.70
N PRO A 69 1.64 3.02 7.25
CA PRO A 69 0.50 2.67 8.10
C PRO A 69 0.59 1.22 8.63
N VAL A 70 1.34 0.37 7.93
CA VAL A 70 1.63 -1.03 8.30
C VAL A 70 3.09 -1.28 8.03
N SER A 71 3.79 -1.93 8.98
CA SER A 71 5.20 -2.28 8.81
C SER A 71 5.37 -3.49 7.88
N PHE A 72 6.42 -3.45 7.09
CA PHE A 72 6.90 -4.58 6.31
C PHE A 72 7.70 -5.54 7.20
N SER A 73 7.79 -6.81 6.84
CA SER A 73 8.68 -7.79 7.52
C SER A 73 10.14 -7.65 7.10
N GLU A 74 10.38 -7.14 5.90
CA GLU A 74 11.70 -6.85 5.34
C GLU A 74 11.70 -5.43 4.75
N THR A 75 12.87 -4.83 4.54
CA THR A 75 12.97 -3.51 3.89
C THR A 75 12.30 -3.53 2.51
N PRO A 76 11.27 -2.70 2.27
CA PRO A 76 10.55 -2.67 0.99
C PRO A 76 11.35 -1.96 -0.10
N SER A 77 10.94 -2.18 -1.34
CA SER A 77 11.29 -1.32 -2.46
C SER A 77 10.38 -0.10 -2.46
N VAL A 78 10.95 1.10 -2.57
CA VAL A 78 10.20 2.37 -2.57
C VAL A 78 10.50 3.15 -3.84
N THR A 79 9.47 3.69 -4.45
CA THR A 79 9.57 4.68 -5.53
C THR A 79 8.73 5.90 -5.19
N ALA A 80 9.17 7.06 -5.66
CA ALA A 80 8.44 8.31 -5.47
C ALA A 80 8.59 9.21 -6.70
N ASN A 81 7.58 10.05 -6.94
CA ASN A 81 7.55 11.03 -8.01
C ASN A 81 7.01 12.35 -7.49
N THR A 82 7.55 13.46 -7.97
CA THR A 82 6.99 14.80 -7.74
C THR A 82 5.72 15.00 -8.56
N VAL A 83 4.79 15.78 -8.01
CA VAL A 83 3.59 16.22 -8.70
C VAL A 83 3.79 17.66 -9.14
N HIS A 84 3.81 17.88 -10.45
CA HIS A 84 3.88 19.20 -11.04
C HIS A 84 2.49 19.76 -11.29
N THR A 85 2.29 21.03 -10.95
CA THR A 85 1.15 21.80 -11.47
C THR A 85 1.60 22.54 -12.73
N PRO A 86 0.69 22.82 -13.69
CA PRO A 86 1.06 23.54 -14.93
C PRO A 86 1.69 24.91 -14.71
N THR A 87 1.47 25.51 -13.54
CA THR A 87 2.03 26.82 -13.15
C THR A 87 3.44 26.73 -12.57
N ASP A 88 3.90 25.52 -12.21
CA ASP A 88 5.19 25.33 -11.51
C ASP A 88 6.33 24.95 -12.47
N TYR A 89 6.09 24.99 -13.78
CA TYR A 89 7.09 24.65 -14.77
C TYR A 89 8.15 25.76 -14.87
N ASN A 90 9.15 25.68 -14.01
CA ASN A 90 10.39 26.42 -14.16
C ASN A 90 11.46 25.45 -14.69
N SER A 91 11.79 25.57 -15.96
CA SER A 91 12.69 24.66 -16.69
C SER A 91 14.12 24.59 -16.14
N ASN A 92 14.47 25.41 -15.16
CA ASN A 92 15.82 25.51 -14.61
C ASN A 92 16.04 24.81 -13.27
N THR A 93 15.00 24.29 -12.67
CA THR A 93 15.15 23.58 -11.40
C THR A 93 14.84 22.11 -11.61
N GLY A 94 15.89 21.30 -11.80
CA GLY A 94 15.78 19.85 -11.82
C GLY A 94 15.15 19.37 -10.53
N ASP A 95 13.95 18.81 -10.60
CA ASP A 95 13.30 18.19 -9.46
C ASP A 95 14.03 16.91 -9.11
N ASN A 96 15.06 17.05 -8.27
CA ASN A 96 15.77 15.92 -7.72
C ASN A 96 14.95 15.32 -6.60
N ILE A 97 14.13 14.30 -6.93
CA ILE A 97 13.55 13.44 -5.92
C ILE A 97 14.50 12.27 -5.66
N ARG A 98 14.75 11.98 -4.39
CA ARG A 98 15.61 10.86 -3.97
C ARG A 98 15.02 10.16 -2.77
N ILE A 99 15.15 8.84 -2.75
CA ILE A 99 14.90 8.03 -1.55
C ILE A 99 16.22 7.98 -0.78
N ASN A 100 16.28 8.65 0.38
CA ASN A 100 17.50 8.71 1.19
C ASN A 100 17.67 7.52 2.11
N ALA A 101 16.57 7.05 2.71
CA ALA A 101 16.58 5.92 3.64
C ALA A 101 15.26 5.17 3.56
N VAL A 102 15.32 3.86 3.72
CA VAL A 102 14.16 2.98 3.80
C VAL A 102 14.35 2.02 4.95
N THR A 103 13.35 1.91 5.79
CA THR A 103 13.25 0.90 6.86
C THR A 103 11.98 0.07 6.66
N THR A 104 11.71 -0.88 7.51
CA THR A 104 10.47 -1.65 7.49
C THR A 104 9.22 -0.82 7.81
N SER A 105 9.37 0.34 8.46
CA SER A 105 8.25 1.17 8.93
C SER A 105 8.24 2.59 8.40
N THR A 106 9.33 3.04 7.78
CA THR A 106 9.48 4.43 7.33
C THR A 106 10.29 4.53 6.04
N THR A 107 10.09 5.62 5.31
CA THR A 107 11.02 6.04 4.25
C THR A 107 11.29 7.54 4.37
N SER A 108 12.50 7.97 4.00
CA SER A 108 12.88 9.37 3.91
C SER A 108 12.99 9.77 2.44
N ILE A 109 12.14 10.69 2.02
CA ILE A 109 12.07 11.20 0.65
C ILE A 109 12.60 12.62 0.64
N TYR A 110 13.66 12.85 -0.14
CA TYR A 110 14.27 14.15 -0.35
C TYR A 110 13.77 14.76 -1.65
N ILE A 111 13.43 16.05 -1.61
CA ILE A 111 12.99 16.80 -2.78
C ILE A 111 13.72 18.14 -2.79
N GLY A 112 14.32 18.47 -3.94
CA GLY A 112 15.12 19.68 -4.11
C GLY A 112 14.31 20.98 -4.07
N ASN A 113 13.00 20.94 -4.32
CA ASN A 113 12.09 22.08 -4.25
C ASN A 113 10.84 21.72 -3.45
N ALA A 114 10.22 22.71 -2.78
CA ALA A 114 8.96 22.52 -2.08
C ALA A 114 7.88 22.04 -3.06
N ARG A 115 7.41 20.81 -2.93
CA ARG A 115 6.44 20.18 -3.84
C ARG A 115 5.65 19.08 -3.19
N ASN A 116 4.53 18.76 -3.84
CA ASN A 116 3.80 17.54 -3.60
C ASN A 116 4.52 16.36 -4.24
N PHE A 117 4.45 15.21 -3.59
CA PHE A 117 4.97 13.96 -4.11
C PHE A 117 4.00 12.81 -3.87
N HIS A 118 4.09 11.79 -4.71
CA HIS A 118 3.45 10.50 -4.50
C HIS A 118 4.53 9.44 -4.31
N TYR A 119 4.24 8.42 -3.52
CA TYR A 119 5.13 7.28 -3.32
C TYR A 119 4.36 5.96 -3.34
N ILE A 120 5.07 4.91 -3.67
CA ILE A 120 4.64 3.52 -3.54
C ILE A 120 5.78 2.74 -2.90
N ALA A 121 5.46 1.93 -1.89
CA ALA A 121 6.37 0.96 -1.28
C ALA A 121 5.80 -0.45 -1.47
N VAL A 122 6.63 -1.40 -1.86
CA VAL A 122 6.23 -2.79 -2.10
C VAL A 122 7.23 -3.72 -1.43
N GLY A 123 6.74 -4.67 -0.66
CA GLY A 123 7.55 -5.63 0.04
C GLY A 123 6.72 -6.74 0.68
N LYS A 124 7.33 -7.49 1.59
CA LYS A 124 6.65 -8.54 2.36
C LYS A 124 6.09 -7.96 3.66
N TRP A 125 5.00 -8.53 4.15
CA TRP A 125 4.42 -8.18 5.45
C TRP A 125 4.43 -9.35 6.45
N GLN A 126 4.73 -10.56 5.98
CA GLN A 126 4.92 -11.81 6.77
C GLN A 126 6.18 -12.52 6.30
#